data_d5574ba201dad7c978c8a5e442bb939b
#
_entry.id   d5574ba201dad7c978c8a5e442bb939b
#
_cell.length_a   1.000
_cell.length_b   1.000
_cell.length_c   1.000
_cell.angle_alpha   90.00
_cell.angle_beta   90.00
_cell.angle_gamma   90.00
#
_symmetry.space_group_name_H-M   'P 1'
#
loop_
_entity.id
_entity.type
_entity.pdbx_description
1 polymer ?
#
loop_
_entity_poly.entity_id
_entity_poly.type
_entity_poly.pdbx_seq_one_letter_code
_entity_poly.pdbx_strand_id
1 'polypeptide(L)'
;LIQGDVGSGKTIVALLIIADVIKSGFQVVLMAPTEILANQHFDYFNKLLSPLNIKTEMLTGKTKNKKDNYARLKKKKIDILIGTHSVYNSSIEFYKLGLIVIDEQHKFGVRQRINLLEKSAGCHTLIMSATPIPRSLSFVMYGEISISNIKSKPQGRKEVVTSLINKNQIETLIEGIERKLIKNEQIFWILPTIGTLDSEEQTLITRYEYLKKRFKNKVGFIHGKVNKEDAERVMQDFKDQKIMILVSTTVIEVGINIPNATLMIIENVERFGLAQLHQLRGRVTRGNLQSNCVLIY
;
A
#
# COMPACT_ATOMS: atom_id res chain seq x y z
N LEU A 1 -14.73 -2.65 11.25
CA LEU A 1 -13.30 -2.71 11.01
C LEU A 1 -12.88 -4.13 10.64
N ILE A 2 -12.22 -4.30 9.49
CA ILE A 2 -11.54 -5.55 9.11
C ILE A 2 -10.06 -5.40 9.42
N GLN A 3 -9.56 -6.23 10.33
CA GLN A 3 -8.15 -6.34 10.66
C GLN A 3 -7.55 -7.64 10.12
N GLY A 4 -6.29 -7.60 9.70
CA GLY A 4 -5.57 -8.79 9.26
C GLY A 4 -4.20 -8.43 8.71
N ASP A 5 -3.27 -9.36 8.76
CA ASP A 5 -1.90 -9.18 8.27
C ASP A 5 -1.85 -8.71 6.80
N VAL A 6 -0.72 -8.17 6.38
CA VAL A 6 -0.50 -7.83 4.97
C VAL A 6 -0.75 -9.06 4.10
N GLY A 7 -1.66 -8.90 3.13
CA GLY A 7 -2.03 -9.99 2.24
C GLY A 7 -2.93 -11.08 2.83
N SER A 8 -3.58 -10.87 3.96
CA SER A 8 -4.56 -11.80 4.54
C SER A 8 -5.87 -11.94 3.74
N GLY A 9 -6.07 -11.11 2.71
CA GLY A 9 -7.30 -11.14 1.91
C GLY A 9 -8.32 -10.07 2.26
N LYS A 10 -7.98 -9.03 3.04
CA LYS A 10 -8.90 -7.92 3.37
C LYS A 10 -9.60 -7.33 2.15
N THR A 11 -8.84 -7.12 1.07
CA THR A 11 -9.36 -6.51 -0.17
C THR A 11 -10.43 -7.36 -0.86
N ILE A 12 -10.30 -8.71 -0.85
CA ILE A 12 -11.34 -9.57 -1.44
C ILE A 12 -12.60 -9.60 -0.60
N VAL A 13 -12.47 -9.57 0.74
CA VAL A 13 -13.62 -9.44 1.64
C VAL A 13 -14.35 -8.13 1.39
N ALA A 14 -13.62 -7.01 1.30
CA ALA A 14 -14.22 -5.73 0.95
C ALA A 14 -14.90 -5.74 -0.41
N LEU A 15 -14.31 -6.37 -1.42
CA LEU A 15 -14.90 -6.50 -2.75
C LEU A 15 -16.24 -7.25 -2.72
N LEU A 16 -16.35 -8.33 -1.94
CA LEU A 16 -17.60 -9.08 -1.79
C LEU A 16 -18.69 -8.22 -1.13
N ILE A 17 -18.34 -7.49 -0.08
CA ILE A 17 -19.26 -6.57 0.60
C ILE A 17 -19.70 -5.45 -0.36
N ILE A 18 -18.77 -4.88 -1.13
CA ILE A 18 -19.04 -3.85 -2.13
C ILE A 18 -20.04 -4.38 -3.19
N ALA A 19 -19.81 -5.59 -3.70
CA ALA A 19 -20.69 -6.19 -4.71
C ALA A 19 -22.11 -6.39 -4.17
N ASP A 20 -22.26 -6.79 -2.92
CA ASP A 20 -23.55 -6.98 -2.26
C ASP A 20 -24.29 -5.66 -2.05
N VAL A 21 -23.60 -4.61 -1.61
CA VAL A 21 -24.15 -3.26 -1.44
C VAL A 21 -24.63 -2.68 -2.79
N ILE A 22 -23.88 -2.92 -3.87
CA ILE A 22 -24.25 -2.46 -5.21
C ILE A 22 -25.49 -3.21 -5.73
N LYS A 23 -25.55 -4.53 -5.52
CA LYS A 23 -26.75 -5.33 -5.84
C LYS A 23 -28.00 -4.81 -5.10
N SER A 24 -27.82 -4.29 -3.90
CA SER A 24 -28.90 -3.65 -3.13
C SER A 24 -29.27 -2.24 -3.63
N GLY A 25 -28.67 -1.79 -4.73
CA GLY A 25 -29.03 -0.54 -5.42
C GLY A 25 -28.29 0.70 -4.93
N PHE A 26 -27.29 0.56 -4.06
CA PHE A 26 -26.48 1.66 -3.52
C PHE A 26 -25.18 1.87 -4.32
N GLN A 27 -24.56 3.03 -4.11
CA GLN A 27 -23.22 3.36 -4.60
C GLN A 27 -22.20 3.21 -3.49
N VAL A 28 -20.94 3.00 -3.86
CA VAL A 28 -19.83 2.77 -2.95
C VAL A 28 -18.67 3.71 -3.24
N VAL A 29 -18.01 4.19 -2.20
CA VAL A 29 -16.73 4.90 -2.28
C VAL A 29 -15.64 4.04 -1.66
N LEU A 30 -14.50 3.90 -2.34
CA LEU A 30 -13.29 3.33 -1.77
C LEU A 30 -12.19 4.38 -1.74
N MET A 31 -11.68 4.64 -0.55
CA MET A 31 -10.58 5.55 -0.33
C MET A 31 -9.28 4.82 -0.06
N ALA A 32 -8.26 5.16 -0.84
CA ALA A 32 -6.88 4.72 -0.67
C ALA A 32 -5.98 5.89 -0.26
N PRO A 33 -4.93 5.67 0.55
CA PRO A 33 -4.06 6.75 1.03
C PRO A 33 -3.20 7.39 -0.06
N THR A 34 -2.95 6.69 -1.16
CA THR A 34 -2.12 7.18 -2.27
C THR A 34 -2.72 6.84 -3.63
N GLU A 35 -2.31 7.59 -4.67
CA GLU A 35 -2.73 7.33 -6.05
C GLU A 35 -2.29 5.94 -6.53
N ILE A 36 -1.11 5.46 -6.12
CA ILE A 36 -0.62 4.13 -6.49
C ILE A 36 -1.57 3.04 -5.97
N LEU A 37 -1.99 3.14 -4.72
CA LEU A 37 -2.97 2.22 -4.15
C LEU A 37 -4.36 2.36 -4.79
N ALA A 38 -4.79 3.59 -5.06
CA ALA A 38 -6.05 3.83 -5.75
C ALA A 38 -6.06 3.17 -7.14
N ASN A 39 -4.97 3.30 -7.91
CA ASN A 39 -4.80 2.63 -9.20
C ASN A 39 -4.84 1.11 -9.05
N GLN A 40 -4.14 0.54 -8.07
CA GLN A 40 -4.14 -0.92 -7.85
C GLN A 40 -5.54 -1.45 -7.48
N HIS A 41 -6.27 -0.73 -6.62
CA HIS A 41 -7.65 -1.09 -6.31
C HIS A 41 -8.55 -0.95 -7.53
N PHE A 42 -8.38 0.11 -8.33
CA PHE A 42 -9.15 0.32 -9.54
C PHE A 42 -8.93 -0.82 -10.54
N ASP A 43 -7.68 -1.16 -10.87
CA ASP A 43 -7.36 -2.24 -11.80
C ASP A 43 -7.90 -3.58 -11.31
N TYR A 44 -7.70 -3.88 -10.03
CA TYR A 44 -8.16 -5.13 -9.42
C TYR A 44 -9.68 -5.25 -9.39
N PHE A 45 -10.37 -4.20 -8.98
CA PHE A 45 -11.84 -4.21 -8.89
C PHE A 45 -12.48 -4.16 -10.27
N ASN A 46 -11.97 -3.33 -11.16
CA ASN A 46 -12.47 -3.26 -12.52
C ASN A 46 -12.36 -4.61 -13.25
N LYS A 47 -11.24 -5.31 -13.09
CA LYS A 47 -11.03 -6.65 -13.65
C LYS A 47 -12.06 -7.66 -13.15
N LEU A 48 -12.42 -7.63 -11.87
CA LEU A 48 -13.33 -8.62 -11.26
C LEU A 48 -14.81 -8.24 -11.37
N LEU A 49 -15.14 -6.95 -11.41
CA LEU A 49 -16.50 -6.44 -11.34
C LEU A 49 -17.08 -6.03 -12.71
N SER A 50 -16.24 -5.70 -13.69
CA SER A 50 -16.72 -5.36 -15.05
C SER A 50 -17.51 -6.48 -15.70
N PRO A 51 -17.18 -7.79 -15.55
CA PRO A 51 -18.02 -8.88 -16.07
C PRO A 51 -19.42 -8.94 -15.45
N LEU A 52 -19.61 -8.31 -14.27
CA LEU A 52 -20.90 -8.20 -13.58
C LEU A 52 -21.66 -6.91 -13.94
N ASN A 53 -21.20 -6.15 -14.97
CA ASN A 53 -21.73 -4.85 -15.37
C ASN A 53 -21.66 -3.76 -14.27
N ILE A 54 -20.78 -3.91 -13.27
CA ILE A 54 -20.54 -2.92 -12.24
C ILE A 54 -19.53 -1.90 -12.75
N LYS A 55 -19.91 -0.61 -12.75
CA LYS A 55 -19.13 0.49 -13.31
C LYS A 55 -18.24 1.10 -12.23
N THR A 56 -16.93 0.91 -12.41
CA THR A 56 -15.90 1.47 -11.53
C THR A 56 -15.30 2.72 -12.17
N GLU A 57 -15.12 3.78 -11.40
CA GLU A 57 -14.48 5.02 -11.84
C GLU A 57 -13.41 5.46 -10.84
N MET A 58 -12.37 6.15 -11.32
CA MET A 58 -11.29 6.63 -10.49
C MET A 58 -11.28 8.16 -10.37
N LEU A 59 -11.09 8.67 -9.16
CA LEU A 59 -10.97 10.10 -8.87
C LEU A 59 -9.72 10.39 -8.04
N THR A 60 -8.74 11.03 -8.67
CA THR A 60 -7.50 11.46 -8.02
C THR A 60 -7.23 12.94 -8.27
N GLY A 61 -6.15 13.47 -7.71
CA GLY A 61 -5.68 14.83 -8.00
C GLY A 61 -5.49 15.10 -9.49
N LYS A 62 -5.03 14.09 -10.25
CA LYS A 62 -4.70 14.15 -11.69
C LYS A 62 -5.90 13.94 -12.63
N THR A 63 -7.07 13.59 -12.13
CA THR A 63 -8.26 13.36 -12.97
C THR A 63 -8.68 14.64 -13.70
N LYS A 64 -8.68 14.64 -15.05
CA LYS A 64 -8.94 15.81 -15.89
C LYS A 64 -10.44 16.20 -15.92
N ASN A 65 -11.36 15.23 -16.02
CA ASN A 65 -12.79 15.47 -16.23
C ASN A 65 -13.61 15.28 -14.94
N LYS A 66 -13.21 15.91 -13.82
CA LYS A 66 -13.90 15.77 -12.53
C LYS A 66 -15.38 16.12 -12.57
N LYS A 67 -15.75 17.18 -13.30
CA LYS A 67 -17.15 17.62 -13.42
C LYS A 67 -18.04 16.57 -14.09
N ASP A 68 -17.55 15.88 -15.12
CA ASP A 68 -18.28 14.80 -15.76
C ASP A 68 -18.50 13.61 -14.81
N ASN A 69 -17.45 13.22 -14.07
CA ASN A 69 -17.55 12.16 -13.07
C ASN A 69 -18.60 12.51 -12.00
N TYR A 70 -18.67 13.77 -11.56
CA TYR A 70 -19.69 14.21 -10.58
C TYR A 70 -21.10 14.10 -11.14
N ALA A 71 -21.31 14.54 -12.40
CA ALA A 71 -22.61 14.41 -13.05
C ALA A 71 -23.03 12.94 -13.26
N ARG A 72 -22.07 12.06 -13.57
CA ARG A 72 -22.30 10.61 -13.73
C ARG A 72 -22.62 9.92 -12.40
N LEU A 73 -21.97 10.32 -11.31
CA LEU A 73 -22.26 9.83 -9.94
C LEU A 73 -23.69 10.19 -9.52
N LYS A 74 -24.10 11.46 -9.69
CA LYS A 74 -25.44 11.93 -9.36
C LYS A 74 -26.55 11.22 -10.17
N LYS A 75 -26.24 10.76 -11.39
CA LYS A 75 -27.14 10.02 -12.28
C LYS A 75 -27.06 8.49 -12.14
N LYS A 76 -26.39 7.98 -11.11
CA LYS A 76 -26.16 6.53 -10.89
C LYS A 76 -25.52 5.82 -12.10
N LYS A 77 -24.66 6.51 -12.86
CA LYS A 77 -23.89 5.92 -13.97
C LYS A 77 -22.53 5.36 -13.52
N ILE A 78 -22.17 5.51 -12.27
CA ILE A 78 -20.98 4.98 -11.61
C ILE A 78 -21.45 4.29 -10.34
N ASP A 79 -21.07 3.03 -10.15
CA ASP A 79 -21.44 2.23 -8.98
C ASP A 79 -20.38 2.33 -7.88
N ILE A 80 -19.09 2.34 -8.26
CA ILE A 80 -17.96 2.46 -7.35
C ILE A 80 -17.09 3.65 -7.76
N LEU A 81 -16.81 4.54 -6.81
CA LEU A 81 -15.81 5.58 -6.95
C LEU A 81 -14.58 5.20 -6.14
N ILE A 82 -13.44 5.04 -6.78
CA ILE A 82 -12.15 4.75 -6.13
C ILE A 82 -11.25 5.98 -6.23
N GLY A 83 -10.59 6.36 -5.15
CA GLY A 83 -9.66 7.48 -5.22
C GLY A 83 -8.92 7.76 -3.92
N THR A 84 -8.26 8.91 -3.91
CA THR A 84 -7.58 9.43 -2.72
C THR A 84 -8.51 10.41 -1.97
N HIS A 85 -7.96 11.27 -1.13
CA HIS A 85 -8.73 12.33 -0.45
C HIS A 85 -9.63 13.16 -1.39
N SER A 86 -9.39 13.16 -2.70
CA SER A 86 -10.22 13.86 -3.69
C SER A 86 -11.68 13.37 -3.71
N VAL A 87 -11.97 12.16 -3.26
CA VAL A 87 -13.34 11.59 -3.20
C VAL A 87 -14.21 12.24 -2.12
N TYR A 88 -13.61 13.04 -1.21
CA TYR A 88 -14.33 13.78 -0.17
C TYR A 88 -14.58 15.24 -0.49
N ASN A 89 -14.39 15.66 -1.72
CA ASN A 89 -14.75 17.01 -2.12
C ASN A 89 -16.24 17.26 -1.84
N SER A 90 -16.58 18.39 -1.23
CA SER A 90 -17.97 18.80 -0.93
C SER A 90 -18.85 18.87 -2.17
N SER A 91 -18.25 19.08 -3.34
CA SER A 91 -18.95 19.14 -4.64
C SER A 91 -19.38 17.78 -5.17
N ILE A 92 -19.05 16.66 -4.52
CA ILE A 92 -19.43 15.33 -4.97
C ILE A 92 -20.78 14.96 -4.35
N GLU A 93 -21.78 14.78 -5.19
CA GLU A 93 -23.10 14.28 -4.83
C GLU A 93 -23.30 12.87 -5.38
N PHE A 94 -23.69 11.95 -4.53
CA PHE A 94 -24.07 10.58 -4.90
C PHE A 94 -25.58 10.49 -5.08
N TYR A 95 -26.02 9.63 -5.98
CA TYR A 95 -27.45 9.32 -6.10
C TYR A 95 -27.95 8.61 -4.83
N LYS A 96 -27.23 7.58 -4.36
CA LYS A 96 -27.56 6.82 -3.16
C LYS A 96 -26.31 6.14 -2.60
N LEU A 97 -25.53 6.85 -1.79
CA LEU A 97 -24.33 6.30 -1.17
C LEU A 97 -24.73 5.35 -0.02
N GLY A 98 -24.25 4.11 -0.03
CA GLY A 98 -24.54 3.10 1.01
C GLY A 98 -23.32 2.64 1.78
N LEU A 99 -22.12 2.73 1.18
CA LEU A 99 -20.91 2.25 1.83
C LEU A 99 -19.71 3.13 1.51
N ILE A 100 -18.93 3.44 2.54
CA ILE A 100 -17.60 4.04 2.44
C ILE A 100 -16.57 3.00 2.89
N VAL A 101 -15.62 2.67 2.02
CA VAL A 101 -14.51 1.78 2.34
C VAL A 101 -13.23 2.60 2.47
N ILE A 102 -12.49 2.40 3.56
CA ILE A 102 -11.26 3.13 3.86
C ILE A 102 -10.12 2.12 4.03
N ASP A 103 -9.14 2.20 3.15
CA ASP A 103 -7.95 1.37 3.26
C ASP A 103 -6.84 2.10 4.01
N GLU A 104 -6.16 1.39 4.94
CA GLU A 104 -5.02 1.89 5.73
C GLU A 104 -5.28 3.26 6.39
N GLN A 105 -6.38 3.37 7.12
CA GLN A 105 -6.89 4.63 7.70
C GLN A 105 -5.85 5.41 8.53
N HIS A 106 -4.87 4.75 9.17
CA HIS A 106 -3.83 5.41 9.96
C HIS A 106 -2.95 6.37 9.14
N LYS A 107 -2.98 6.28 7.81
CA LYS A 107 -2.28 7.17 6.87
C LYS A 107 -3.04 8.49 6.60
N PHE A 108 -4.25 8.65 7.12
CA PHE A 108 -5.05 9.85 6.92
C PHE A 108 -4.95 10.82 8.11
N GLY A 109 -4.88 12.12 7.81
CA GLY A 109 -4.87 13.17 8.82
C GLY A 109 -6.20 13.25 9.60
N VAL A 110 -6.17 13.84 10.80
CA VAL A 110 -7.33 13.95 11.69
C VAL A 110 -8.51 14.66 11.02
N ARG A 111 -8.29 15.78 10.33
CA ARG A 111 -9.33 16.53 9.60
C ARG A 111 -9.98 15.69 8.49
N GLN A 112 -9.19 14.89 7.79
CA GLN A 112 -9.71 14.00 6.75
C GLN A 112 -10.63 12.94 7.33
N ARG A 113 -10.32 12.43 8.54
CA ARG A 113 -11.15 11.46 9.27
C ARG A 113 -12.46 12.06 9.74
N ILE A 114 -12.46 13.31 10.24
CA ILE A 114 -13.67 14.02 10.67
C ILE A 114 -14.61 14.25 9.48
N ASN A 115 -14.12 14.78 8.38
CA ASN A 115 -14.90 15.00 7.16
C ASN A 115 -15.51 13.69 6.61
N LEU A 116 -14.83 12.56 6.84
CA LEU A 116 -15.31 11.21 6.53
C LEU A 116 -16.55 10.85 7.34
N LEU A 117 -16.49 11.05 8.65
CA LEU A 117 -17.58 10.73 9.57
C LEU A 117 -18.80 11.61 9.30
N GLU A 118 -18.62 12.88 8.98
CA GLU A 118 -19.71 13.80 8.63
C GLU A 118 -20.43 13.39 7.33
N LYS A 119 -19.69 12.98 6.31
CA LYS A 119 -20.28 12.47 5.05
C LYS A 119 -20.84 11.05 5.17
N SER A 120 -20.42 10.30 6.18
CA SER A 120 -20.93 8.96 6.46
C SER A 120 -22.28 8.97 7.20
N ALA A 121 -22.81 10.14 7.55
CA ALA A 121 -24.12 10.23 8.17
C ALA A 121 -25.19 9.57 7.28
N GLY A 122 -25.68 8.40 7.71
CA GLY A 122 -26.67 7.60 6.99
C GLY A 122 -26.11 6.53 6.04
N CYS A 123 -24.79 6.29 5.95
CA CYS A 123 -24.20 5.16 5.23
C CYS A 123 -23.26 4.33 6.12
N HIS A 124 -23.01 3.09 5.72
CA HIS A 124 -22.09 2.21 6.43
C HIS A 124 -20.63 2.57 6.13
N THR A 125 -19.76 2.38 7.12
CA THR A 125 -18.30 2.58 6.95
C THR A 125 -17.55 1.28 7.22
N LEU A 126 -16.73 0.87 6.26
CA LEU A 126 -15.84 -0.28 6.34
C LEU A 126 -14.38 0.19 6.36
N ILE A 127 -13.70 -0.05 7.46
CA ILE A 127 -12.29 0.27 7.61
C ILE A 127 -11.46 -1.00 7.44
N MET A 128 -10.37 -0.93 6.65
CA MET A 128 -9.38 -1.99 6.51
C MET A 128 -8.05 -1.54 7.11
N SER A 129 -7.43 -2.40 7.92
CA SER A 129 -6.10 -2.14 8.49
C SER A 129 -5.24 -3.39 8.52
N ALA A 130 -3.96 -3.24 8.15
CA ALA A 130 -2.94 -4.28 8.32
C ALA A 130 -2.29 -4.23 9.72
N THR A 131 -2.40 -3.09 10.41
CA THR A 131 -1.86 -2.96 11.77
C THR A 131 -2.94 -3.28 12.80
N PRO A 132 -2.62 -4.07 13.83
CA PRO A 132 -3.53 -4.26 14.95
C PRO A 132 -3.80 -2.91 15.65
N ILE A 133 -5.06 -2.49 15.68
CA ILE A 133 -5.48 -1.33 16.46
C ILE A 133 -6.01 -1.88 17.77
N PRO A 134 -5.44 -1.51 18.94
CA PRO A 134 -5.96 -1.93 20.23
C PRO A 134 -7.46 -1.57 20.38
N ARG A 135 -8.25 -2.48 20.93
CA ARG A 135 -9.71 -2.28 21.03
C ARG A 135 -10.08 -1.02 21.80
N SER A 136 -9.32 -0.69 22.85
CA SER A 136 -9.49 0.55 23.61
C SER A 136 -9.25 1.79 22.76
N LEU A 137 -8.24 1.77 21.90
CA LEU A 137 -7.95 2.88 21.00
C LEU A 137 -9.00 3.01 19.89
N SER A 138 -9.48 1.89 19.34
CA SER A 138 -10.56 1.91 18.35
C SER A 138 -11.87 2.45 18.95
N PHE A 139 -12.20 2.11 20.19
CA PHE A 139 -13.37 2.66 20.89
C PHE A 139 -13.26 4.18 21.08
N VAL A 140 -12.10 4.68 21.51
CA VAL A 140 -11.85 6.13 21.68
C VAL A 140 -11.92 6.87 20.35
N MET A 141 -11.44 6.25 19.26
CA MET A 141 -11.35 6.90 17.94
C MET A 141 -12.65 6.85 17.13
N TYR A 142 -13.46 5.82 17.31
CA TYR A 142 -14.60 5.51 16.41
C TYR A 142 -15.90 5.20 17.15
N GLY A 143 -15.92 5.23 18.49
CA GLY A 143 -17.06 4.78 19.29
C GLY A 143 -17.29 3.27 19.15
N GLU A 144 -18.55 2.84 19.09
CA GLU A 144 -18.88 1.43 18.88
C GLU A 144 -18.55 0.98 17.44
N ILE A 145 -17.45 0.26 17.29
CA ILE A 145 -17.06 -0.37 16.03
C ILE A 145 -16.95 -1.88 16.18
N SER A 146 -17.60 -2.62 15.30
CA SER A 146 -17.45 -4.06 15.21
C SER A 146 -16.11 -4.41 14.55
N ILE A 147 -15.32 -5.29 15.17
CA ILE A 147 -14.01 -5.69 14.69
C ILE A 147 -14.04 -7.15 14.24
N SER A 148 -13.71 -7.38 12.97
CA SER A 148 -13.54 -8.70 12.38
C SER A 148 -12.06 -8.95 12.08
N ASN A 149 -11.49 -10.01 12.63
CA ASN A 149 -10.07 -10.35 12.46
C ASN A 149 -9.89 -11.49 11.47
N ILE A 150 -9.12 -11.28 10.40
CA ILE A 150 -8.68 -12.34 9.49
C ILE A 150 -7.38 -12.91 10.06
N LYS A 151 -7.46 -14.06 10.71
CA LYS A 151 -6.33 -14.73 11.39
C LYS A 151 -5.53 -15.63 10.45
N SER A 152 -6.18 -16.19 9.43
CA SER A 152 -5.55 -17.12 8.49
C SER A 152 -4.92 -16.37 7.31
N LYS A 153 -3.79 -16.88 6.84
CA LYS A 153 -3.20 -16.48 5.56
C LYS A 153 -3.75 -17.36 4.43
N PRO A 154 -3.86 -16.85 3.20
CA PRO A 154 -4.22 -17.68 2.05
C PRO A 154 -3.29 -18.88 1.91
N GLN A 155 -3.84 -20.02 1.45
CA GLN A 155 -3.06 -21.25 1.23
C GLN A 155 -1.88 -20.99 0.27
N GLY A 156 -0.74 -21.66 0.51
CA GLY A 156 0.48 -21.55 -0.31
C GLY A 156 1.43 -20.42 0.09
N ARG A 157 1.08 -19.54 1.02
CA ARG A 157 2.00 -18.51 1.51
C ARG A 157 2.95 -19.05 2.57
N LYS A 158 4.25 -18.91 2.28
CA LYS A 158 5.31 -19.25 3.23
C LYS A 158 5.53 -18.09 4.21
N GLU A 159 5.89 -18.40 5.43
CA GLU A 159 6.28 -17.39 6.42
C GLU A 159 7.59 -16.71 6.01
N VAL A 160 7.72 -15.41 6.30
CA VAL A 160 8.97 -14.69 6.10
C VAL A 160 9.95 -15.07 7.18
N VAL A 161 11.09 -15.60 6.78
CA VAL A 161 12.21 -15.83 7.69
C VAL A 161 12.86 -14.50 7.98
N THR A 162 12.89 -14.10 9.26
CA THR A 162 13.51 -12.84 9.69
C THR A 162 14.82 -13.14 10.37
N SER A 163 15.90 -12.49 9.93
CA SER A 163 17.25 -12.60 10.52
C SER A 163 17.77 -11.23 10.91
N LEU A 164 18.59 -11.20 11.94
CA LEU A 164 19.28 -10.02 12.45
C LEU A 164 20.77 -10.17 12.14
N ILE A 165 21.38 -9.14 11.55
CA ILE A 165 22.82 -9.13 11.24
C ILE A 165 23.47 -7.82 11.68
N ASN A 166 24.76 -7.88 11.99
CA ASN A 166 25.56 -6.69 12.27
C ASN A 166 26.02 -6.02 10.95
N LYS A 167 26.20 -4.69 10.98
CA LYS A 167 26.72 -3.92 9.82
C LYS A 167 28.01 -4.48 9.24
N ASN A 168 28.85 -5.11 10.05
CA ASN A 168 30.11 -5.71 9.60
C ASN A 168 29.89 -6.96 8.70
N GLN A 169 28.67 -7.50 8.64
CA GLN A 169 28.34 -8.69 7.84
C GLN A 169 27.70 -8.33 6.48
N ILE A 170 27.79 -7.06 6.06
CA ILE A 170 27.18 -6.60 4.79
C ILE A 170 27.75 -7.34 3.58
N GLU A 171 29.04 -7.68 3.56
CA GLU A 171 29.65 -8.42 2.44
C GLU A 171 29.03 -9.82 2.29
N THR A 172 28.79 -10.54 3.37
CA THR A 172 28.08 -11.84 3.34
C THR A 172 26.65 -11.68 2.82
N LEU A 173 26.00 -10.55 3.17
CA LEU A 173 24.65 -10.24 2.65
C LEU A 173 24.68 -9.99 1.13
N ILE A 174 25.72 -9.31 0.63
CA ILE A 174 25.90 -9.05 -0.82
C ILE A 174 26.00 -10.37 -1.60
N GLU A 175 26.74 -11.35 -1.11
CA GLU A 175 26.78 -12.70 -1.72
C GLU A 175 25.40 -13.37 -1.75
N GLY A 176 24.61 -13.16 -0.68
CA GLY A 176 23.22 -13.61 -0.62
C GLY A 176 22.35 -12.97 -1.67
N ILE A 177 22.54 -11.67 -1.90
CA ILE A 177 21.86 -10.89 -2.97
C ILE A 177 22.21 -11.45 -4.35
N GLU A 178 23.48 -11.72 -4.64
CA GLU A 178 23.90 -12.29 -5.94
C GLU A 178 23.15 -13.60 -6.24
N ARG A 179 23.05 -14.50 -5.24
CA ARG A 179 22.29 -15.76 -5.38
C ARG A 179 20.80 -15.54 -5.66
N LYS A 180 20.20 -14.50 -5.09
CA LYS A 180 18.81 -14.12 -5.34
C LYS A 180 18.62 -13.56 -6.75
N LEU A 181 19.51 -12.70 -7.20
CA LEU A 181 19.48 -12.10 -8.54
C LEU A 181 19.66 -13.13 -9.66
N ILE A 182 20.46 -14.18 -9.46
CA ILE A 182 20.59 -15.32 -10.39
C ILE A 182 19.24 -16.03 -10.58
N LYS A 183 18.41 -16.07 -9.52
CA LYS A 183 17.06 -16.66 -9.55
C LYS A 183 15.98 -15.71 -10.06
N ASN A 184 16.35 -14.53 -10.56
CA ASN A 184 15.44 -13.44 -10.93
C ASN A 184 14.53 -12.97 -9.79
N GLU A 185 14.99 -13.07 -8.54
CA GLU A 185 14.27 -12.58 -7.37
C GLU A 185 14.64 -11.12 -7.12
N GLN A 186 13.64 -10.29 -6.78
CA GLN A 186 13.81 -8.86 -6.54
C GLN A 186 13.98 -8.56 -5.05
N ILE A 187 14.61 -7.42 -4.77
CA ILE A 187 15.08 -7.06 -3.45
C ILE A 187 14.67 -5.63 -3.12
N PHE A 188 14.11 -5.44 -1.93
CA PHE A 188 13.94 -4.12 -1.32
C PHE A 188 15.08 -3.87 -0.33
N TRP A 189 15.71 -2.71 -0.45
CA TRP A 189 16.69 -2.21 0.51
C TRP A 189 16.19 -0.91 1.12
N ILE A 190 15.81 -0.95 2.39
CA ILE A 190 15.14 0.16 3.07
C ILE A 190 16.09 0.80 4.07
N LEU A 191 16.18 2.13 4.00
CA LEU A 191 16.88 2.95 4.97
C LEU A 191 15.88 3.80 5.77
N PRO A 192 16.16 4.08 7.04
CA PRO A 192 15.30 4.97 7.82
C PRO A 192 15.41 6.41 7.31
N THR A 193 14.38 7.17 7.56
CA THR A 193 14.40 8.63 7.43
C THR A 193 15.16 9.19 8.63
N ILE A 194 16.32 9.86 8.42
CA ILE A 194 17.25 10.27 9.49
C ILE A 194 17.48 11.78 9.46
N GLY A 195 17.02 12.50 10.48
CA GLY A 195 17.42 13.89 10.75
C GLY A 195 16.99 14.92 9.73
N THR A 196 17.90 15.74 9.24
CA THR A 196 17.63 16.72 8.18
C THR A 196 17.53 16.01 6.82
N LEU A 197 16.70 16.52 5.93
CA LEU A 197 16.47 15.96 4.59
C LEU A 197 17.77 15.71 3.82
N ASP A 198 18.81 16.52 4.06
CA ASP A 198 20.10 16.40 3.38
C ASP A 198 20.96 15.23 3.88
N SER A 199 20.91 14.92 5.18
CA SER A 199 21.62 13.77 5.76
C SER A 199 21.01 12.43 5.35
N GLU A 200 19.69 12.40 5.16
CA GLU A 200 18.97 11.22 4.67
C GLU A 200 19.33 10.90 3.22
N GLU A 201 19.31 11.93 2.38
CA GLU A 201 19.66 11.85 0.98
C GLU A 201 21.09 11.34 0.79
N GLN A 202 22.04 11.88 1.57
CA GLN A 202 23.43 11.45 1.52
C GLN A 202 23.62 9.98 1.89
N THR A 203 22.95 9.49 2.93
CA THR A 203 23.03 8.08 3.34
C THR A 203 22.45 7.15 2.30
N LEU A 204 21.32 7.51 1.71
CA LEU A 204 20.65 6.74 0.66
C LEU A 204 21.48 6.72 -0.63
N ILE A 205 22.02 7.87 -1.04
CA ILE A 205 22.89 7.99 -2.23
C ILE A 205 24.14 7.13 -2.04
N THR A 206 24.81 7.22 -0.88
CA THR A 206 25.99 6.42 -0.59
C THR A 206 25.70 4.91 -0.73
N ARG A 207 24.57 4.43 -0.18
CA ARG A 207 24.18 3.03 -0.30
C ARG A 207 23.83 2.66 -1.75
N TYR A 208 23.10 3.52 -2.46
CA TYR A 208 22.79 3.34 -3.86
C TYR A 208 24.05 3.22 -4.71
N GLU A 209 25.03 4.12 -4.55
CA GLU A 209 26.28 4.11 -5.30
C GLU A 209 27.12 2.86 -5.01
N TYR A 210 27.19 2.45 -3.74
CA TYR A 210 27.84 1.21 -3.35
C TYR A 210 27.24 0.01 -4.07
N LEU A 211 25.93 -0.13 -4.08
CA LEU A 211 25.24 -1.23 -4.76
C LEU A 211 25.34 -1.11 -6.28
N LYS A 212 25.29 0.10 -6.82
CA LYS A 212 25.42 0.35 -8.26
C LYS A 212 26.80 -0.05 -8.81
N LYS A 213 27.86 0.17 -8.05
CA LYS A 213 29.21 -0.30 -8.43
C LYS A 213 29.24 -1.83 -8.63
N ARG A 214 28.51 -2.60 -7.80
CA ARG A 214 28.47 -4.06 -7.85
C ARG A 214 27.45 -4.59 -8.85
N PHE A 215 26.24 -4.04 -8.86
CA PHE A 215 25.10 -4.58 -9.61
C PHE A 215 24.70 -3.75 -10.85
N LYS A 216 25.43 -2.67 -11.15
CA LYS A 216 25.28 -1.82 -12.33
C LYS A 216 23.83 -1.31 -12.51
N ASN A 217 23.24 -1.53 -13.68
CA ASN A 217 21.91 -1.03 -14.05
C ASN A 217 20.75 -1.77 -13.36
N LYS A 218 21.03 -2.77 -12.52
CA LYS A 218 19.99 -3.51 -11.78
C LYS A 218 19.52 -2.80 -10.51
N VAL A 219 20.11 -1.64 -10.17
CA VAL A 219 19.79 -0.91 -8.94
C VAL A 219 19.06 0.38 -9.26
N GLY A 220 17.93 0.59 -8.64
CA GLY A 220 17.20 1.86 -8.64
C GLY A 220 17.06 2.42 -7.23
N PHE A 221 16.76 3.73 -7.13
CA PHE A 221 16.51 4.35 -5.83
C PHE A 221 15.34 5.31 -5.87
N ILE A 222 14.64 5.42 -4.74
CA ILE A 222 13.53 6.34 -4.53
C ILE A 222 13.65 6.98 -3.14
N HIS A 223 13.54 8.29 -3.05
CA HIS A 223 13.48 9.03 -1.80
C HIS A 223 12.42 10.14 -1.84
N GLY A 224 12.12 10.76 -0.70
CA GLY A 224 11.02 11.71 -0.56
C GLY A 224 11.11 12.98 -1.41
N LYS A 225 12.31 13.38 -1.88
CA LYS A 225 12.53 14.56 -2.73
C LYS A 225 12.46 14.25 -4.23
N VAL A 226 12.50 12.97 -4.64
CA VAL A 226 12.38 12.60 -6.06
C VAL A 226 11.03 13.08 -6.55
N ASN A 227 11.00 13.72 -7.71
CA ASN A 227 9.73 14.13 -8.28
C ASN A 227 8.84 12.91 -8.53
N LYS A 228 7.53 13.12 -8.53
CA LYS A 228 6.56 12.05 -8.57
C LYS A 228 6.66 11.21 -9.86
N GLU A 229 7.01 11.84 -10.97
CA GLU A 229 7.11 11.18 -12.29
C GLU A 229 8.32 10.24 -12.33
N ASP A 230 9.47 10.67 -11.82
CA ASP A 230 10.68 9.85 -11.74
C ASP A 230 10.50 8.68 -10.76
N ALA A 231 9.86 8.93 -9.61
CA ALA A 231 9.52 7.86 -8.66
C ALA A 231 8.56 6.82 -9.28
N GLU A 232 7.55 7.26 -10.03
CA GLU A 232 6.64 6.39 -10.77
C GLU A 232 7.37 5.57 -11.84
N ARG A 233 8.33 6.18 -12.56
CA ARG A 233 9.15 5.51 -13.58
C ARG A 233 10.05 4.44 -12.97
N VAL A 234 10.81 4.77 -11.91
CA VAL A 234 11.67 3.80 -11.21
C VAL A 234 10.84 2.64 -10.67
N MET A 235 9.66 2.93 -10.14
CA MET A 235 8.76 1.90 -9.65
C MET A 235 8.20 1.00 -10.77
N GLN A 236 7.90 1.58 -11.93
CA GLN A 236 7.49 0.80 -13.10
C GLN A 236 8.63 -0.09 -13.60
N ASP A 237 9.86 0.44 -13.71
CA ASP A 237 11.03 -0.33 -14.09
C ASP A 237 11.33 -1.46 -13.09
N PHE A 238 11.03 -1.26 -11.80
CA PHE A 238 11.12 -2.32 -10.80
C PHE A 238 10.02 -3.37 -10.99
N LYS A 239 8.78 -3.00 -11.29
CA LYS A 239 7.70 -3.95 -11.64
C LYS A 239 8.03 -4.77 -12.89
N ASP A 240 8.60 -4.11 -13.90
CA ASP A 240 8.97 -4.72 -15.18
C ASP A 240 10.28 -5.53 -15.10
N GLN A 241 10.86 -5.69 -13.91
CA GLN A 241 12.11 -6.41 -13.64
C GLN A 241 13.34 -5.86 -14.37
N LYS A 242 13.30 -4.62 -14.89
CA LYS A 242 14.48 -3.91 -15.40
C LYS A 242 15.41 -3.52 -14.26
N ILE A 243 14.84 -3.18 -13.10
CA ILE A 243 15.51 -2.97 -11.84
C ILE A 243 15.22 -4.16 -10.93
N MET A 244 16.25 -4.69 -10.29
CA MET A 244 16.16 -5.88 -9.44
C MET A 244 16.37 -5.56 -7.95
N ILE A 245 17.04 -4.46 -7.65
CA ILE A 245 17.27 -3.96 -6.29
C ILE A 245 16.70 -2.55 -6.22
N LEU A 246 15.77 -2.33 -5.32
CA LEU A 246 15.20 -1.00 -5.09
C LEU A 246 15.64 -0.48 -3.72
N VAL A 247 16.49 0.56 -3.75
CA VAL A 247 16.94 1.27 -2.54
C VAL A 247 15.98 2.41 -2.26
N SER A 248 15.43 2.46 -1.04
CA SER A 248 14.45 3.49 -0.72
C SER A 248 14.42 3.81 0.77
N THR A 249 13.86 4.98 1.09
CA THR A 249 13.38 5.28 2.43
C THR A 249 11.99 4.66 2.65
N THR A 250 11.33 4.93 3.77
CA THR A 250 10.02 4.41 4.17
C THR A 250 8.85 4.66 3.19
N VAL A 251 9.08 5.44 2.12
CA VAL A 251 8.08 5.74 1.06
C VAL A 251 7.45 4.48 0.43
N ILE A 252 8.14 3.32 0.50
CA ILE A 252 7.61 2.02 0.01
C ILE A 252 6.53 1.42 0.93
N GLU A 253 6.23 2.00 2.08
CA GLU A 253 5.15 1.52 2.95
C GLU A 253 3.79 1.44 2.23
N VAL A 254 3.67 2.07 1.06
CA VAL A 254 2.42 2.20 0.36
C VAL A 254 2.23 1.12 -0.70
N GLY A 255 1.61 0.03 -0.29
CA GLY A 255 0.73 -0.82 -1.11
C GLY A 255 1.24 -1.51 -2.39
N ILE A 256 2.51 -1.37 -2.76
CA ILE A 256 3.01 -1.90 -4.03
C ILE A 256 3.10 -3.42 -3.99
N ASN A 257 2.48 -4.05 -4.99
CA ASN A 257 2.52 -5.51 -5.15
C ASN A 257 3.63 -5.91 -6.13
N ILE A 258 4.71 -6.50 -5.61
CA ILE A 258 5.83 -7.05 -6.40
C ILE A 258 5.96 -8.54 -6.06
N PRO A 259 5.36 -9.43 -6.84
CA PRO A 259 5.34 -10.87 -6.52
C PRO A 259 6.71 -11.52 -6.43
N ASN A 260 7.69 -11.02 -7.21
CA ASN A 260 9.06 -11.54 -7.27
C ASN A 260 10.00 -10.92 -6.22
N ALA A 261 9.54 -9.97 -5.42
CA ALA A 261 10.33 -9.44 -4.31
C ALA A 261 10.31 -10.41 -3.12
N THR A 262 11.42 -11.11 -2.94
CA THR A 262 11.56 -12.16 -1.91
C THR A 262 12.53 -11.80 -0.80
N LEU A 263 13.27 -10.69 -0.94
CA LEU A 263 14.19 -10.23 0.08
C LEU A 263 13.89 -8.77 0.44
N MET A 264 13.69 -8.56 1.74
CA MET A 264 13.60 -7.24 2.36
C MET A 264 14.83 -7.04 3.25
N ILE A 265 15.58 -5.98 3.00
CA ILE A 265 16.72 -5.57 3.84
C ILE A 265 16.35 -4.24 4.47
N ILE A 266 16.49 -4.13 5.79
CA ILE A 266 16.19 -2.91 6.55
C ILE A 266 17.44 -2.52 7.33
N GLU A 267 18.04 -1.38 6.99
CA GLU A 267 19.21 -0.83 7.68
C GLU A 267 18.80 0.05 8.86
N ASN A 268 19.68 0.09 9.89
CA ASN A 268 19.47 0.85 11.11
C ASN A 268 18.10 0.55 11.72
N VAL A 269 17.84 -0.73 11.92
CA VAL A 269 16.52 -1.26 12.32
C VAL A 269 16.01 -0.64 13.63
N GLU A 270 16.91 -0.21 14.52
CA GLU A 270 16.60 0.46 15.77
C GLU A 270 15.86 1.78 15.63
N ARG A 271 15.81 2.35 14.40
CA ARG A 271 15.13 3.60 14.09
C ARG A 271 13.71 3.41 13.58
N PHE A 272 13.26 2.18 13.41
CA PHE A 272 11.93 1.85 12.94
C PHE A 272 11.00 1.45 14.08
N GLY A 273 9.78 1.93 14.06
CA GLY A 273 8.74 1.40 14.92
C GLY A 273 8.36 -0.04 14.55
N LEU A 274 7.96 -0.86 15.53
CA LEU A 274 7.57 -2.26 15.32
C LEU A 274 6.47 -2.43 14.28
N ALA A 275 5.48 -1.53 14.26
CA ALA A 275 4.40 -1.54 13.26
C ALA A 275 4.93 -1.32 11.84
N GLN A 276 5.91 -0.42 11.66
CA GLN A 276 6.56 -0.18 10.37
C GLN A 276 7.34 -1.41 9.91
N LEU A 277 8.13 -2.01 10.79
CA LEU A 277 8.88 -3.25 10.50
C LEU A 277 7.94 -4.37 10.07
N HIS A 278 6.81 -4.52 10.75
CA HIS A 278 5.79 -5.51 10.39
C HIS A 278 5.20 -5.24 8.99
N GLN A 279 4.88 -4.00 8.67
CA GLN A 279 4.37 -3.60 7.37
C GLN A 279 5.40 -3.83 6.25
N LEU A 280 6.67 -3.42 6.46
CA LEU A 280 7.76 -3.62 5.51
C LEU A 280 7.99 -5.11 5.26
N ARG A 281 8.09 -5.92 6.31
CA ARG A 281 8.22 -7.37 6.22
C ARG A 281 7.11 -8.00 5.39
N GLY A 282 5.88 -7.51 5.55
CA GLY A 282 4.72 -7.97 4.79
C GLY A 282 4.78 -7.67 3.29
N ARG A 283 5.70 -6.84 2.81
CA ARG A 283 5.83 -6.52 1.37
C ARG A 283 6.43 -7.64 0.54
N VAL A 284 7.21 -8.52 1.15
CA VAL A 284 7.84 -9.67 0.47
C VAL A 284 7.09 -10.99 0.64
N THR A 285 5.88 -10.98 1.22
CA THR A 285 5.07 -12.19 1.44
C THR A 285 4.09 -12.49 0.31
N ARG A 286 4.14 -11.80 -0.81
CA ARG A 286 3.04 -11.82 -1.80
C ARG A 286 3.15 -12.90 -2.87
N GLY A 287 4.28 -13.63 -2.94
CA GLY A 287 4.50 -14.75 -3.85
C GLY A 287 4.48 -16.10 -3.15
N ASN A 288 4.64 -17.17 -3.95
CA ASN A 288 4.78 -18.56 -3.46
C ASN A 288 6.23 -18.92 -3.09
N LEU A 289 7.17 -18.00 -3.35
CA LEU A 289 8.59 -18.18 -3.07
C LEU A 289 8.88 -17.94 -1.58
N GLN A 290 9.92 -18.62 -1.06
CA GLN A 290 10.40 -18.36 0.30
C GLN A 290 10.96 -16.94 0.39
N SER A 291 10.38 -16.14 1.27
CA SER A 291 10.79 -14.76 1.49
C SER A 291 11.60 -14.59 2.76
N ASN A 292 12.53 -13.65 2.71
CA ASN A 292 13.45 -13.33 3.81
C ASN A 292 13.37 -11.83 4.14
N CYS A 293 13.51 -11.52 5.42
CA CYS A 293 13.67 -10.16 5.91
C CYS A 293 14.95 -10.07 6.73
N VAL A 294 15.90 -9.27 6.30
CA VAL A 294 17.17 -9.06 6.98
C VAL A 294 17.17 -7.70 7.66
N LEU A 295 17.36 -7.69 8.95
CA LEU A 295 17.42 -6.51 9.80
C LEU A 295 18.88 -6.22 10.14
N ILE A 296 19.38 -5.03 9.79
CA ILE A 296 20.77 -4.61 10.00
C ILE A 296 20.81 -3.58 11.14
N TYR A 297 21.61 -3.85 12.17
CA TYR A 297 21.80 -2.98 13.34
C TYR A 297 23.25 -2.54 13.52
#